data_900a2fd4d5aab661e005ffa6b0561533
#
_entry.id   900a2fd4d5aab661e005ffa6b0561533
#
_cell.length_a   1.000
_cell.length_b   1.000
_cell.length_c   1.000
_cell.angle_alpha   90.00
_cell.angle_beta   90.00
_cell.angle_gamma   90.00
#
_symmetry.space_group_name_H-M   'P 1'
#
loop_
_entity.id
_entity.type
_entity.pdbx_description
1 polymer ?
#
loop_
_entity_poly.entity_id
_entity_poly.type
_entity_poly.pdbx_seq_one_letter_code
_entity_poly.pdbx_strand_id
1 'polypeptide(L)'
;MSYSVQLIKKEDYIPTFWSGGMATEIITYPLGSTYAEKNFLWRLGFARIDIPESTFTNLPNVSRHLMVTEGKVILTHENKYSKTLVPFEQDSFLGDWNTATKGNCSVFNLMTKRNYNGELTHISIKPENNFNFKYNLSNDKSLVAICFYPLNGIFETNINDENFKICTGDLLCINYDNTINTYTTSDFEHKFNLFNSYKEIVEVIVSVIYK
;
A
#
# COMPACT_ATOMS: atom_id res chain seq x y z
N MET A 1 1.00 20.49 11.68
CA MET A 1 1.83 19.60 10.81
C MET A 1 1.70 20.11 9.39
N SER A 2 2.83 20.20 8.68
CA SER A 2 2.78 20.42 7.24
C SER A 2 2.68 19.05 6.56
N TYR A 3 1.75 18.89 5.66
CA TYR A 3 1.61 17.73 4.78
C TYR A 3 1.12 18.18 3.41
N SER A 4 1.41 17.39 2.40
CA SER A 4 0.87 17.57 1.05
C SER A 4 -0.06 16.41 0.72
N VAL A 5 -1.08 16.70 -0.08
CA VAL A 5 -2.05 15.70 -0.57
C VAL A 5 -1.85 15.53 -2.05
N GLN A 6 -1.75 14.29 -2.50
CA GLN A 6 -1.61 13.94 -3.91
C GLN A 6 -2.64 12.88 -4.27
N LEU A 7 -3.45 13.15 -5.28
CA LEU A 7 -4.34 12.17 -5.91
C LEU A 7 -3.71 11.71 -7.23
N ILE A 8 -3.30 10.45 -7.29
CA ILE A 8 -2.74 9.81 -8.48
C ILE A 8 -3.85 8.99 -9.13
N LYS A 9 -4.13 9.25 -10.38
CA LYS A 9 -5.20 8.58 -11.11
C LYS A 9 -4.74 7.25 -11.67
N LYS A 10 -5.65 6.27 -11.69
CA LYS A 10 -5.41 4.95 -12.26
C LYS A 10 -4.94 5.01 -13.72
N GLU A 11 -5.43 5.96 -14.48
CA GLU A 11 -5.09 6.18 -15.89
C GLU A 11 -3.65 6.66 -16.12
N ASP A 12 -2.99 7.21 -15.09
CA ASP A 12 -1.59 7.65 -15.14
C ASP A 12 -0.60 6.50 -14.93
N TYR A 13 -1.06 5.33 -14.50
CA TYR A 13 -0.17 4.18 -14.28
C TYR A 13 0.23 3.52 -15.60
N ILE A 14 1.50 3.11 -15.65
CA ILE A 14 2.04 2.36 -16.80
C ILE A 14 2.27 0.92 -16.34
N PRO A 15 1.39 -0.03 -16.72
CA PRO A 15 1.60 -1.43 -16.42
C PRO A 15 2.81 -2.00 -17.15
N THR A 16 3.58 -2.82 -16.47
CA THR A 16 4.67 -3.61 -17.04
C THR A 16 4.27 -5.07 -17.11
N PHE A 17 4.33 -5.66 -18.29
CA PHE A 17 4.07 -7.08 -18.50
C PHE A 17 5.35 -7.88 -18.35
N TRP A 18 5.25 -9.05 -17.74
CA TRP A 18 6.30 -10.02 -17.58
C TRP A 18 5.78 -11.42 -17.91
N SER A 19 6.63 -12.43 -17.98
CA SER A 19 6.23 -13.79 -18.39
C SER A 19 5.17 -14.47 -17.52
N GLY A 20 4.94 -13.99 -16.29
CA GLY A 20 3.99 -14.56 -15.34
C GLY A 20 2.79 -13.67 -15.03
N GLY A 21 2.63 -12.51 -15.69
CA GLY A 21 1.51 -11.62 -15.44
C GLY A 21 1.80 -10.15 -15.69
N MET A 22 1.26 -9.30 -14.84
CA MET A 22 1.36 -7.84 -14.95
C MET A 22 1.76 -7.23 -13.60
N ALA A 23 2.56 -6.18 -13.62
CA ALA A 23 2.88 -5.37 -12.46
C ALA A 23 2.66 -3.89 -12.76
N THR A 24 2.12 -3.17 -11.81
CA THR A 24 1.91 -1.72 -11.86
C THR A 24 2.66 -1.06 -10.71
N GLU A 25 3.51 -0.11 -11.03
CA GLU A 25 4.12 0.77 -10.04
C GLU A 25 3.14 1.91 -9.76
N ILE A 26 2.62 1.98 -8.53
CA ILE A 26 1.59 2.97 -8.16
C ILE A 26 2.26 4.27 -7.71
N ILE A 27 3.21 4.18 -6.79
CA ILE A 27 4.02 5.31 -6.32
C ILE A 27 5.36 4.79 -5.79
N THR A 28 6.42 5.59 -6.02
CA THR A 28 7.76 5.38 -5.47
C THR A 28 8.25 6.64 -4.78
N TYR A 29 9.06 6.46 -3.76
CA TYR A 29 9.72 7.56 -3.06
C TYR A 29 11.22 7.28 -2.91
N PRO A 30 12.12 8.26 -3.16
CA PRO A 30 11.84 9.62 -3.66
C PRO A 30 11.19 9.65 -5.03
N LEU A 31 10.55 10.77 -5.35
CA LEU A 31 9.97 10.98 -6.68
C LEU A 31 11.04 10.77 -7.77
N GLY A 32 10.67 10.02 -8.83
CA GLY A 32 11.59 9.67 -9.90
C GLY A 32 12.43 8.41 -9.63
N SER A 33 12.33 7.79 -8.45
CA SER A 33 12.88 6.46 -8.24
C SER A 33 12.03 5.40 -8.95
N THR A 34 12.63 4.25 -9.27
CA THR A 34 11.95 3.16 -9.95
C THR A 34 12.26 1.79 -9.33
N TYR A 35 11.36 0.84 -9.54
CA TYR A 35 11.62 -0.55 -9.17
C TYR A 35 12.79 -1.15 -9.96
N ALA A 36 12.92 -0.81 -11.24
CA ALA A 36 13.99 -1.33 -12.11
C ALA A 36 15.38 -0.96 -11.60
N GLU A 37 15.56 0.30 -11.17
CA GLU A 37 16.84 0.79 -10.63
C GLU A 37 17.04 0.42 -9.15
N LYS A 38 15.99 -0.06 -8.49
CA LYS A 38 16.00 -0.39 -7.04
C LYS A 38 16.49 0.75 -6.16
N ASN A 39 16.23 2.00 -6.55
CA ASN A 39 16.69 3.22 -5.87
C ASN A 39 15.62 3.85 -4.96
N PHE A 40 14.44 3.24 -4.85
CA PHE A 40 13.37 3.68 -3.97
C PHE A 40 13.72 3.46 -2.48
N LEU A 41 13.13 4.27 -1.61
CA LEU A 41 13.14 4.11 -0.15
C LEU A 41 11.86 3.44 0.35
N TRP A 42 10.73 3.77 -0.27
CA TRP A 42 9.48 3.00 -0.16
C TRP A 42 8.70 3.03 -1.48
N ARG A 43 7.85 2.05 -1.67
CA ARG A 43 7.11 1.86 -2.90
C ARG A 43 5.79 1.12 -2.66
N LEU A 44 4.71 1.58 -3.31
CA LEU A 44 3.47 0.83 -3.46
C LEU A 44 3.37 0.30 -4.89
N GLY A 45 2.89 -0.92 -5.03
CA GLY A 45 2.66 -1.53 -6.33
C GLY A 45 1.58 -2.59 -6.29
N PHE A 46 0.96 -2.81 -7.42
CA PHE A 46 -0.02 -3.86 -7.65
C PHE A 46 0.55 -4.87 -8.64
N ALA A 47 0.28 -6.16 -8.45
CA ALA A 47 0.68 -7.18 -9.40
C ALA A 47 -0.41 -8.24 -9.55
N ARG A 48 -0.54 -8.77 -10.76
CA ARG A 48 -1.35 -9.95 -11.07
C ARG A 48 -0.44 -11.06 -11.53
N ILE A 49 -0.59 -12.22 -10.92
CA ILE A 49 0.14 -13.46 -11.23
C ILE A 49 -0.81 -14.39 -11.96
N ASP A 50 -0.58 -14.63 -13.24
CA ASP A 50 -1.43 -15.38 -14.15
C ASP A 50 -0.93 -16.83 -14.39
N ILE A 51 0.25 -17.18 -13.86
CA ILE A 51 0.86 -18.51 -13.97
C ILE A 51 0.75 -19.29 -12.66
N PRO A 52 0.66 -20.62 -12.72
CA PRO A 52 0.45 -21.45 -11.52
C PRO A 52 1.62 -21.39 -10.51
N GLU A 53 2.83 -21.15 -10.95
CA GLU A 53 4.02 -21.05 -10.09
C GLU A 53 4.93 -19.93 -10.56
N SER A 54 5.49 -19.17 -9.61
CA SER A 54 6.39 -18.06 -9.86
C SER A 54 7.41 -17.91 -8.73
N THR A 55 8.49 -17.19 -8.97
CA THR A 55 9.46 -16.81 -7.94
C THR A 55 9.58 -15.30 -7.87
N PHE A 56 9.80 -14.77 -6.68
CA PHE A 56 10.00 -13.34 -6.51
C PHE A 56 11.45 -12.94 -6.77
N THR A 57 11.61 -11.75 -7.35
CA THR A 57 12.93 -11.14 -7.50
C THR A 57 13.57 -10.96 -6.13
N ASN A 58 14.83 -11.38 -6.02
CA ASN A 58 15.63 -11.13 -4.84
C ASN A 58 15.94 -9.63 -4.71
N LEU A 59 15.59 -9.06 -3.55
CA LEU A 59 15.73 -7.64 -3.24
C LEU A 59 16.39 -7.46 -1.86
N PRO A 60 17.71 -7.52 -1.76
CA PRO A 60 18.41 -7.34 -0.50
C PRO A 60 18.10 -5.98 0.16
N ASN A 61 17.99 -5.98 1.49
CA ASN A 61 17.71 -4.79 2.30
C ASN A 61 16.32 -4.17 2.03
N VAL A 62 15.37 -4.94 1.51
CA VAL A 62 13.97 -4.54 1.31
C VAL A 62 13.09 -5.35 2.25
N SER A 63 12.26 -4.68 3.04
CA SER A 63 11.11 -5.30 3.70
C SER A 63 9.91 -5.28 2.77
N ARG A 64 9.17 -6.38 2.71
CA ARG A 64 8.01 -6.54 1.84
C ARG A 64 6.78 -6.87 2.67
N HIS A 65 5.70 -6.16 2.41
CA HIS A 65 4.36 -6.45 2.91
C HIS A 65 3.49 -6.72 1.68
N LEU A 66 2.96 -7.93 1.60
CA LEU A 66 2.16 -8.40 0.48
C LEU A 66 0.77 -8.77 0.98
N MET A 67 -0.26 -8.13 0.43
CA MET A 67 -1.66 -8.45 0.69
C MET A 67 -2.30 -9.01 -0.58
N VAL A 68 -2.97 -10.16 -0.48
CA VAL A 68 -3.77 -10.71 -1.58
C VAL A 68 -5.03 -9.87 -1.73
N THR A 69 -5.37 -9.47 -2.95
CA THR A 69 -6.60 -8.74 -3.25
C THR A 69 -7.61 -9.59 -3.96
N GLU A 70 -7.16 -10.60 -4.72
CA GLU A 70 -8.00 -11.52 -5.47
C GLU A 70 -7.30 -12.88 -5.63
N GLY A 71 -8.09 -13.95 -5.69
CA GLY A 71 -7.57 -15.30 -5.88
C GLY A 71 -7.03 -15.93 -4.58
N LYS A 72 -6.11 -16.88 -4.73
CA LYS A 72 -5.49 -17.61 -3.62
C LYS A 72 -4.06 -17.96 -4.00
N VAL A 73 -3.14 -17.78 -3.06
CA VAL A 73 -1.73 -18.10 -3.27
C VAL A 73 -1.14 -18.82 -2.05
N ILE A 74 -0.20 -19.72 -2.32
CA ILE A 74 0.71 -20.26 -1.31
C ILE A 74 2.06 -19.57 -1.52
N LEU A 75 2.52 -18.85 -0.51
CA LEU A 75 3.88 -18.33 -0.45
C LEU A 75 4.75 -19.36 0.26
N THR A 76 5.89 -19.71 -0.35
CA THR A 76 6.88 -20.57 0.26
C THR A 76 8.21 -19.81 0.37
N HIS A 77 8.64 -19.57 1.59
CA HIS A 77 9.95 -18.98 1.91
C HIS A 77 10.91 -20.13 2.23
N GLU A 78 11.86 -20.34 1.34
CA GLU A 78 12.81 -21.45 1.43
C GLU A 78 13.50 -21.50 2.80
N ASN A 79 13.55 -22.69 3.41
CA ASN A 79 14.11 -22.95 4.75
C ASN A 79 13.48 -22.13 5.90
N LYS A 80 12.28 -21.59 5.71
CA LYS A 80 11.56 -20.82 6.74
C LYS A 80 10.16 -21.37 6.96
N TYR A 81 9.19 -20.95 6.14
CA TYR A 81 7.80 -21.39 6.25
C TYR A 81 7.06 -21.27 4.92
N SER A 82 5.88 -21.90 4.86
CA SER A 82 4.89 -21.67 3.80
C SER A 82 3.62 -21.12 4.42
N LYS A 83 2.96 -20.20 3.72
CA LYS A 83 1.71 -19.58 4.15
C LYS A 83 0.74 -19.52 2.99
N THR A 84 -0.49 -19.96 3.23
CA THR A 84 -1.60 -19.79 2.29
C THR A 84 -2.27 -18.45 2.58
N LEU A 85 -2.52 -17.66 1.54
CA LEU A 85 -3.20 -16.38 1.62
C LEU A 85 -4.42 -16.35 0.70
N VAL A 86 -5.52 -15.82 1.21
CA VAL A 86 -6.75 -15.51 0.48
C VAL A 86 -7.00 -13.98 0.53
N PRO A 87 -8.01 -13.45 -0.17
CA PRO A 87 -8.24 -12.01 -0.20
C PRO A 87 -8.22 -11.35 1.18
N PHE A 88 -7.47 -10.24 1.28
CA PHE A 88 -7.21 -9.40 2.45
C PHE A 88 -6.29 -10.02 3.51
N GLU A 89 -5.83 -11.24 3.32
CA GLU A 89 -4.73 -11.78 4.11
C GLU A 89 -3.39 -11.30 3.57
N GLN A 90 -2.41 -11.18 4.47
CA GLN A 90 -1.10 -10.64 4.13
C GLN A 90 0.04 -11.43 4.77
N ASP A 91 1.22 -11.26 4.20
CA ASP A 91 2.47 -11.72 4.74
C ASP A 91 3.54 -10.64 4.69
N SER A 92 4.47 -10.68 5.65
CA SER A 92 5.59 -9.74 5.75
C SER A 92 6.89 -10.50 5.82
N PHE A 93 7.81 -10.21 4.90
CA PHE A 93 9.06 -10.94 4.76
C PHE A 93 10.18 -10.06 4.19
N LEU A 94 11.41 -10.54 4.29
CA LEU A 94 12.56 -9.84 3.73
C LEU A 94 12.72 -10.18 2.25
N GLY A 95 13.05 -9.18 1.46
CA GLY A 95 13.19 -9.32 0.02
C GLY A 95 14.40 -10.13 -0.45
N ASP A 96 15.34 -10.47 0.46
CA ASP A 96 16.46 -11.38 0.21
C ASP A 96 16.10 -12.87 0.41
N TRP A 97 14.89 -13.16 0.93
CA TRP A 97 14.42 -14.53 1.04
C TRP A 97 14.08 -15.11 -0.34
N ASN A 98 14.52 -16.35 -0.59
CA ASN A 98 14.06 -17.09 -1.74
C ASN A 98 12.58 -17.43 -1.55
N THR A 99 11.73 -16.71 -2.26
CA THR A 99 10.26 -16.82 -2.12
C THR A 99 9.65 -17.29 -3.43
N ALA A 100 8.91 -18.38 -3.36
CA ALA A 100 8.12 -18.93 -4.47
C ALA A 100 6.63 -18.76 -4.20
N THR A 101 5.84 -18.68 -5.27
CA THR A 101 4.38 -18.64 -5.22
C THR A 101 3.77 -19.81 -5.95
N LYS A 102 2.66 -20.30 -5.44
CA LYS A 102 1.80 -21.28 -6.13
C LYS A 102 0.35 -20.82 -6.07
N GLY A 103 -0.25 -20.65 -7.25
CA GLY A 103 -1.61 -20.17 -7.44
C GLY A 103 -1.67 -18.83 -8.15
N ASN A 104 -2.81 -18.55 -8.77
CA ASN A 104 -3.08 -17.32 -9.50
C ASN A 104 -3.73 -16.32 -8.54
N CYS A 105 -3.22 -15.10 -8.51
CA CYS A 105 -3.71 -14.08 -7.59
C CYS A 105 -3.38 -12.67 -8.06
N SER A 106 -4.11 -11.69 -7.51
CA SER A 106 -3.72 -10.28 -7.53
C SER A 106 -3.25 -9.89 -6.13
N VAL A 107 -2.19 -9.09 -6.07
CA VAL A 107 -1.55 -8.69 -4.82
C VAL A 107 -1.22 -7.20 -4.79
N PHE A 108 -1.39 -6.59 -3.64
CA PHE A 108 -0.90 -5.26 -3.33
C PHE A 108 0.37 -5.36 -2.49
N ASN A 109 1.41 -4.62 -2.87
CA ASN A 109 2.72 -4.68 -2.25
C ASN A 109 3.14 -3.32 -1.70
N LEU A 110 3.54 -3.28 -0.43
CA LEU A 110 4.34 -2.23 0.15
C LEU A 110 5.77 -2.74 0.33
N MET A 111 6.73 -2.00 -0.19
CA MET A 111 8.16 -2.28 -0.02
C MET A 111 8.84 -1.09 0.65
N THR A 112 9.69 -1.36 1.63
CA THR A 112 10.44 -0.34 2.36
C THR A 112 11.90 -0.70 2.49
N LYS A 113 12.76 0.30 2.61
CA LYS A 113 14.22 0.17 2.76
C LYS A 113 14.76 1.05 3.87
N ARG A 114 15.96 0.72 4.36
CA ARG A 114 16.68 1.46 5.40
C ARG A 114 15.84 1.58 6.67
N ASN A 115 15.66 2.80 7.16
CA ASN A 115 14.87 3.12 8.34
C ASN A 115 13.38 3.38 8.05
N TYR A 116 12.94 3.12 6.82
CA TYR A 116 11.51 3.17 6.50
C TYR A 116 10.86 1.84 6.82
N ASN A 117 9.71 1.91 7.46
CA ASN A 117 8.84 0.79 7.78
C ASN A 117 7.42 1.08 7.29
N GLY A 118 6.55 0.12 7.37
CA GLY A 118 5.17 0.35 6.99
C GLY A 118 4.24 -0.79 7.33
N GLU A 119 2.97 -0.53 7.15
CA GLU A 119 1.87 -1.43 7.46
C GLU A 119 0.83 -1.36 6.35
N LEU A 120 0.18 -2.48 6.08
CA LEU A 120 -1.01 -2.57 5.22
C LEU A 120 -2.21 -2.92 6.08
N THR A 121 -3.32 -2.24 5.85
CA THR A 121 -4.60 -2.52 6.50
C THR A 121 -5.70 -2.54 5.43
N HIS A 122 -6.58 -3.52 5.50
CA HIS A 122 -7.79 -3.56 4.70
C HIS A 122 -8.95 -2.99 5.51
N ILE A 123 -9.78 -2.15 4.88
CA ILE A 123 -11.01 -1.61 5.44
C ILE A 123 -12.16 -1.73 4.44
N SER A 124 -13.36 -1.98 4.95
CA SER A 124 -14.61 -2.05 4.16
C SER A 124 -15.52 -0.90 4.57
N ILE A 125 -15.91 -0.07 3.61
CA ILE A 125 -16.83 1.05 3.83
C ILE A 125 -18.22 0.66 3.31
N LYS A 126 -19.20 0.56 4.21
CA LYS A 126 -20.57 0.21 3.85
C LYS A 126 -21.21 1.27 2.94
N PRO A 127 -22.17 0.90 2.08
CA PRO A 127 -22.89 1.84 1.25
C PRO A 127 -23.49 3.02 2.06
N GLU A 128 -23.36 4.22 1.51
CA GLU A 128 -23.92 5.46 2.10
C GLU A 128 -23.49 5.73 3.57
N ASN A 129 -22.33 5.17 3.96
CA ASN A 129 -21.79 5.30 5.31
C ASN A 129 -20.39 5.96 5.32
N ASN A 130 -20.09 6.49 6.51
CA ASN A 130 -18.77 6.99 6.82
C ASN A 130 -17.93 5.90 7.53
N PHE A 131 -16.64 5.87 7.22
CA PHE A 131 -15.63 5.14 7.95
C PHE A 131 -14.61 6.13 8.53
N ASN A 132 -14.49 6.18 9.84
CA ASN A 132 -13.51 7.02 10.51
C ASN A 132 -12.20 6.24 10.68
N PHE A 133 -11.30 6.40 9.71
CA PHE A 133 -9.95 5.84 9.83
C PHE A 133 -9.15 6.64 10.85
N LYS A 134 -8.51 5.92 11.78
CA LYS A 134 -7.67 6.48 12.82
C LYS A 134 -6.36 5.74 12.87
N TYR A 135 -5.27 6.47 12.95
CA TYR A 135 -3.94 5.91 13.09
C TYR A 135 -3.18 6.65 14.20
N ASN A 136 -2.70 5.88 15.15
CA ASN A 136 -1.88 6.37 16.25
C ASN A 136 -0.47 5.85 16.07
N LEU A 137 0.47 6.74 15.87
CA LEU A 137 1.89 6.41 15.77
C LEU A 137 2.51 6.43 17.17
N SER A 138 3.37 5.45 17.48
CA SER A 138 4.16 5.47 18.71
C SER A 138 5.17 6.64 18.69
N ASN A 139 5.45 7.18 19.89
CA ASN A 139 6.24 8.41 20.08
C ASN A 139 7.68 8.36 19.54
N ASP A 140 8.21 7.16 19.34
CA ASP A 140 9.55 6.90 18.81
C ASP A 140 9.62 6.85 17.29
N LYS A 141 8.48 7.01 16.61
CA LYS A 141 8.36 6.93 15.16
C LYS A 141 7.93 8.27 14.55
N SER A 142 8.30 8.47 13.29
CA SER A 142 7.89 9.62 12.49
C SER A 142 7.04 9.18 11.31
N LEU A 143 5.82 9.68 11.21
CA LEU A 143 4.94 9.40 10.07
C LEU A 143 5.51 10.01 8.80
N VAL A 144 5.51 9.23 7.73
CA VAL A 144 6.00 9.63 6.40
C VAL A 144 4.86 9.79 5.42
N ALA A 145 3.98 8.79 5.32
CA ALA A 145 2.82 8.86 4.44
C ALA A 145 1.67 7.98 4.93
N ILE A 146 0.45 8.39 4.62
CA ILE A 146 -0.76 7.55 4.66
C ILE A 146 -1.37 7.55 3.27
N CYS A 147 -1.60 6.36 2.74
CA CYS A 147 -2.13 6.18 1.39
C CYS A 147 -3.41 5.34 1.42
N PHE A 148 -4.42 5.74 0.66
CA PHE A 148 -5.70 5.04 0.50
C PHE A 148 -5.87 4.61 -0.95
N TYR A 149 -6.12 3.32 -1.17
CA TYR A 149 -6.26 2.71 -2.49
C TYR A 149 -7.54 1.88 -2.55
N PRO A 150 -8.64 2.37 -3.17
CA PRO A 150 -9.86 1.60 -3.34
C PRO A 150 -9.68 0.51 -4.41
N LEU A 151 -10.04 -0.72 -4.04
CA LEU A 151 -10.04 -1.86 -4.95
C LEU A 151 -11.26 -1.87 -5.86
N ASN A 152 -12.36 -1.30 -5.38
CA ASN A 152 -13.62 -1.15 -6.09
C ASN A 152 -14.35 0.11 -5.65
N GLY A 153 -15.37 0.53 -6.40
CA GLY A 153 -16.26 1.61 -6.04
C GLY A 153 -15.59 2.98 -5.93
N ILE A 154 -16.19 3.83 -5.09
CA ILE A 154 -15.78 5.23 -4.93
C ILE A 154 -15.94 5.60 -3.45
N PHE A 155 -14.94 6.28 -2.89
CA PHE A 155 -15.12 6.99 -1.64
C PHE A 155 -14.72 8.47 -1.77
N GLU A 156 -15.26 9.28 -0.88
CA GLU A 156 -15.00 10.71 -0.80
C GLU A 156 -14.42 11.06 0.57
N THR A 157 -13.58 12.06 0.63
CA THR A 157 -13.02 12.58 1.87
C THR A 157 -12.72 14.07 1.74
N ASN A 158 -12.79 14.79 2.87
CA ASN A 158 -12.38 16.19 2.94
C ASN A 158 -11.06 16.29 3.70
N ILE A 159 -10.08 16.96 3.12
CA ILE A 159 -8.77 17.20 3.71
C ILE A 159 -8.42 18.69 3.48
N ASN A 160 -8.22 19.45 4.55
CA ASN A 160 -7.94 20.90 4.49
C ASN A 160 -8.97 21.68 3.67
N ASP A 161 -10.26 21.43 3.90
CA ASP A 161 -11.38 22.05 3.18
C ASP A 161 -11.43 21.75 1.66
N GLU A 162 -10.58 20.86 1.18
CA GLU A 162 -10.61 20.33 -0.18
C GLU A 162 -11.29 18.96 -0.21
N ASN A 163 -12.24 18.80 -1.14
CA ASN A 163 -12.96 17.53 -1.32
C ASN A 163 -12.27 16.67 -2.37
N PHE A 164 -11.94 15.45 -1.98
CA PHE A 164 -11.35 14.44 -2.86
C PHE A 164 -12.37 13.35 -3.14
N LYS A 165 -12.50 12.98 -4.42
CA LYS A 165 -13.25 11.82 -4.89
C LYS A 165 -12.27 10.80 -5.46
N ILE A 166 -12.19 9.64 -4.83
CA ILE A 166 -11.21 8.60 -5.11
C ILE A 166 -11.96 7.41 -5.72
N CYS A 167 -11.66 7.11 -6.97
CA CYS A 167 -12.27 6.04 -7.73
C CYS A 167 -11.42 4.76 -7.66
N THR A 168 -12.01 3.63 -8.04
CA THR A 168 -11.34 2.33 -8.15
C THR A 168 -9.96 2.42 -8.79
N GLY A 169 -8.93 2.07 -8.04
CA GLY A 169 -7.54 2.04 -8.50
C GLY A 169 -6.82 3.39 -8.47
N ASP A 170 -7.47 4.49 -8.10
CA ASP A 170 -6.78 5.75 -7.78
C ASP A 170 -6.00 5.59 -6.47
N LEU A 171 -4.97 6.38 -6.26
CA LEU A 171 -4.27 6.49 -4.97
C LEU A 171 -4.39 7.90 -4.40
N LEU A 172 -4.98 8.02 -3.23
CA LEU A 172 -4.87 9.22 -2.42
C LEU A 172 -3.69 9.05 -1.47
N CYS A 173 -2.67 9.92 -1.59
CA CYS A 173 -1.47 9.88 -0.76
C CYS A 173 -1.31 11.18 0.02
N ILE A 174 -1.28 11.07 1.34
CA ILE A 174 -0.98 12.17 2.27
C ILE A 174 0.47 12.01 2.70
N ASN A 175 1.34 12.92 2.24
CA ASN A 175 2.77 12.94 2.54
C ASN A 175 3.05 13.95 3.65
N TYR A 176 3.68 13.51 4.72
CA TYR A 176 4.07 14.34 5.86
C TYR A 176 5.48 14.85 5.68
N ASP A 177 5.62 16.17 5.71
CA ASP A 177 6.93 16.82 5.60
C ASP A 177 7.67 16.75 6.94
N ASN A 178 8.72 15.94 6.99
CA ASN A 178 9.55 15.75 8.17
C ASN A 178 10.70 16.78 8.27
N THR A 179 10.70 17.84 7.45
CA THR A 179 11.79 18.85 7.45
C THR A 179 11.70 19.84 8.62
N ILE A 180 10.56 19.88 9.32
CA ILE A 180 10.38 20.76 10.48
C ILE A 180 10.46 19.94 11.77
N ASN A 181 11.65 19.88 12.33
CA ASN A 181 12.00 19.22 13.62
C ASN A 181 11.44 19.99 14.83
N THR A 182 10.14 20.22 14.93
CA THR A 182 9.57 20.84 16.12
C THR A 182 8.24 20.24 16.49
N TYR A 183 8.22 18.97 16.96
CA TYR A 183 7.05 18.52 17.69
C TYR A 183 7.46 17.65 18.87
N THR A 184 7.30 18.21 20.05
CA THR A 184 7.12 17.51 21.30
C THR A 184 5.84 16.66 21.19
N THR A 185 6.00 15.43 21.45
CA THR A 185 5.04 14.35 21.50
C THR A 185 3.84 14.68 22.38
N SER A 186 2.70 14.90 21.80
CA SER A 186 1.41 14.58 22.42
C SER A 186 0.58 13.90 21.35
N ASP A 187 -0.03 12.79 21.68
CA ASP A 187 -0.82 11.85 20.89
C ASP A 187 -1.55 12.49 19.69
N PHE A 188 -0.87 12.56 18.54
CA PHE A 188 -1.53 13.02 17.33
C PHE A 188 -2.24 11.84 16.68
N GLU A 189 -3.54 11.80 16.91
CA GLU A 189 -4.43 10.90 16.20
C GLU A 189 -4.63 11.44 14.77
N HIS A 190 -4.14 10.71 13.76
CA HIS A 190 -4.43 10.99 12.36
C HIS A 190 -5.82 10.45 12.04
N LYS A 191 -6.76 11.34 11.77
CA LYS A 191 -8.16 11.01 11.51
C LYS A 191 -8.56 11.39 10.09
N PHE A 192 -9.17 10.43 9.39
CA PHE A 192 -9.75 10.65 8.07
C PHE A 192 -11.17 10.09 8.05
N ASN A 193 -12.11 10.91 7.63
CA ASN A 193 -13.49 10.49 7.41
C ASN A 193 -13.64 10.12 5.94
N LEU A 194 -13.89 8.85 5.66
CA LEU A 194 -14.05 8.31 4.31
C LEU A 194 -15.54 8.00 4.11
N PHE A 195 -16.18 8.70 3.20
CA PHE A 195 -17.59 8.49 2.88
C PHE A 195 -17.74 7.64 1.62
N ASN A 196 -18.47 6.54 1.71
CA ASN A 196 -18.84 5.73 0.56
C ASN A 196 -20.10 6.30 -0.09
N SER A 197 -19.93 6.99 -1.23
CA SER A 197 -21.03 7.48 -2.08
C SER A 197 -21.54 6.43 -3.07
N TYR A 198 -21.05 5.18 -2.98
CA TYR A 198 -21.38 4.09 -3.87
C TYR A 198 -22.45 3.16 -3.25
N LYS A 199 -23.13 2.39 -4.10
CA LYS A 199 -24.24 1.51 -3.66
C LYS A 199 -23.80 0.16 -3.11
N GLU A 200 -22.52 -0.15 -3.25
CA GLU A 200 -21.93 -1.41 -2.77
C GLU A 200 -20.84 -1.11 -1.74
N ILE A 201 -20.36 -2.14 -1.06
CA ILE A 201 -19.22 -2.00 -0.14
C ILE A 201 -18.00 -1.58 -0.96
N VAL A 202 -17.30 -0.56 -0.48
CA VAL A 202 -16.00 -0.14 -1.03
C VAL A 202 -14.90 -0.73 -0.18
N GLU A 203 -14.07 -1.57 -0.81
CA GLU A 203 -12.90 -2.18 -0.20
C GLU A 203 -11.67 -1.30 -0.46
N VAL A 204 -10.99 -0.90 0.60
CA VAL A 204 -9.86 0.02 0.53
C VAL A 204 -8.64 -0.58 1.22
N ILE A 205 -7.49 -0.54 0.56
CA ILE A 205 -6.20 -0.81 1.19
C ILE A 205 -5.63 0.50 1.70
N VAL A 206 -5.30 0.53 2.97
CA VAL A 206 -4.58 1.64 3.60
C VAL A 206 -3.14 1.21 3.82
N SER A 207 -2.22 2.05 3.37
CA SER A 207 -0.78 1.88 3.60
C SER A 207 -0.29 3.01 4.48
N VAL A 208 0.35 2.67 5.58
CA VAL A 208 1.01 3.64 6.46
C VAL A 208 2.51 3.43 6.38
N ILE A 209 3.25 4.50 6.12
CA ILE A 209 4.71 4.49 6.02
C ILE A 209 5.29 5.41 7.11
N TYR A 210 6.28 4.93 7.84
CA TYR A 210 6.92 5.65 8.94
C TYR A 210 8.42 5.34 9.04
N LYS A 211 9.14 6.15 9.84
CA LYS A 211 10.55 5.96 10.22
C LYS A 211 10.67 5.72 11.71
#